data_8c70fe6581f5e196c1d28b003943288c
#
_entry.id   8c70fe6581f5e196c1d28b003943288c
#
_cell.length_a   1.000
_cell.length_b   1.000
_cell.length_c   1.000
_cell.angle_alpha   90.00
_cell.angle_beta   90.00
_cell.angle_gamma   90.00
#
_symmetry.space_group_name_H-M   'P 1'
#
loop_
_entity.id
_entity.type
_entity.pdbx_description
1 polymer ?
#
loop_
_entity_poly.entity_id
_entity_poly.type
_entity_poly.pdbx_seq_one_letter_code
_entity_poly.pdbx_strand_id
1 'polypeptide(L)'
;MQRSDGLFSALAEVSRRDFMKLCTALAATMGLSSKAGAEMTAALTEPKRPPVLWIGAQECTGCTESLLRATHPTVENLVLEMISLEYHETLSAAFGEQAEDNKHNAIKQYYGKYVLVVDGSIPVKDGGVYCMVAGKPIVEHIQEAAKGAAAIIAIGSCAAWGGVPSSGGNPTGA
;
A
#
# COMPACT_ATOMS: atom_id res chain seq x y z
N MET A 1 -30.79 7.88 16.95
CA MET A 1 -29.35 7.99 16.70
C MET A 1 -29.07 7.39 15.33
N GLN A 2 -29.46 8.13 14.29
CA GLN A 2 -29.55 7.62 12.90
C GLN A 2 -29.24 8.78 11.95
N ARG A 3 -27.95 9.16 11.77
CA ARG A 3 -27.55 10.21 10.80
C ARG A 3 -26.08 10.18 10.36
N SER A 4 -25.32 9.11 10.59
CA SER A 4 -23.92 9.03 10.13
C SER A 4 -23.69 8.14 8.89
N ASP A 5 -24.65 7.32 8.53
CA ASP A 5 -24.44 6.29 7.50
C ASP A 5 -24.49 6.83 6.05
N GLY A 6 -25.17 7.96 5.85
CA GLY A 6 -25.32 8.57 4.51
C GLY A 6 -24.07 9.26 3.97
N LEU A 7 -23.26 9.85 4.84
CA LEU A 7 -22.08 10.60 4.41
C LEU A 7 -20.90 9.68 4.06
N PHE A 8 -20.71 8.60 4.81
CA PHE A 8 -19.67 7.62 4.54
C PHE A 8 -20.00 6.74 3.33
N SER A 9 -21.27 6.41 3.12
CA SER A 9 -21.73 5.71 1.92
C SER A 9 -21.53 6.54 0.65
N ALA A 10 -21.76 7.85 0.71
CA ALA A 10 -21.52 8.75 -0.43
C ALA A 10 -20.03 8.94 -0.77
N LEU A 11 -19.13 8.77 0.20
CA LEU A 11 -17.67 8.86 -0.02
C LEU A 11 -17.10 7.57 -0.63
N ALA A 12 -17.75 6.43 -0.43
CA ALA A 12 -17.31 5.14 -0.99
C ALA A 12 -17.51 5.02 -2.51
N GLU A 13 -18.35 5.87 -3.11
CA GLU A 13 -18.64 5.87 -4.55
C GLU A 13 -17.96 7.02 -5.32
N VAL A 14 -17.06 7.79 -4.70
CA VAL A 14 -16.38 8.90 -5.38
C VAL A 14 -15.39 8.34 -6.40
N SER A 15 -15.71 8.44 -7.68
CA SER A 15 -14.79 8.07 -8.75
C SER A 15 -13.54 8.98 -8.71
N ARG A 16 -12.38 8.48 -9.19
CA ARG A 16 -11.16 9.31 -9.37
C ARG A 16 -11.48 10.64 -10.07
N ARG A 17 -12.36 10.62 -11.05
CA ARG A 17 -12.78 11.80 -11.80
C ARG A 17 -13.55 12.81 -10.94
N ASP A 18 -14.38 12.34 -10.02
CA ASP A 18 -15.16 13.21 -9.15
C ASP A 18 -14.32 13.74 -7.99
N PHE A 19 -13.38 12.94 -7.48
CA PHE A 19 -12.33 13.41 -6.56
C PHE A 19 -11.50 14.54 -7.18
N MET A 20 -11.13 14.41 -8.46
CA MET A 20 -10.39 15.44 -9.18
C MET A 20 -11.20 16.73 -9.37
N LYS A 21 -12.49 16.61 -9.67
CA LYS A 21 -13.41 17.78 -9.72
C LYS A 21 -13.52 18.46 -8.35
N LEU A 22 -13.59 17.68 -7.29
CA LEU A 22 -13.64 18.20 -5.92
C LEU A 22 -12.35 18.94 -5.57
N CYS A 23 -11.18 18.39 -5.86
CA CYS A 23 -9.89 19.05 -5.65
C CYS A 23 -9.77 20.35 -6.47
N THR A 24 -10.24 20.35 -7.71
CA THR A 24 -10.24 21.56 -8.56
C THR A 24 -11.20 22.63 -8.01
N ALA A 25 -12.39 22.22 -7.54
CA ALA A 25 -13.35 23.13 -6.91
C ALA A 25 -12.80 23.71 -5.60
N LEU A 26 -12.16 22.90 -4.77
CA LEU A 26 -11.48 23.34 -3.54
C LEU A 26 -10.35 24.31 -3.83
N ALA A 27 -9.50 24.04 -4.82
CA ALA A 27 -8.45 24.95 -5.25
C ALA A 27 -9.02 26.31 -5.69
N ALA A 28 -10.14 26.32 -6.43
CA ALA A 28 -10.83 27.53 -6.84
C ALA A 28 -11.40 28.33 -5.65
N THR A 29 -11.97 27.64 -4.64
CA THR A 29 -12.47 28.30 -3.42
C THR A 29 -11.35 28.88 -2.55
N MET A 30 -10.13 28.32 -2.65
CA MET A 30 -8.94 28.83 -1.97
C MET A 30 -8.23 29.96 -2.76
N GLY A 31 -8.81 30.41 -3.88
CA GLY A 31 -8.26 31.48 -4.71
C GLY A 31 -7.02 31.08 -5.50
N LEU A 32 -6.75 29.77 -5.63
CA LEU A 32 -5.68 29.27 -6.45
C LEU A 32 -6.07 29.37 -7.94
N SER A 33 -5.10 29.68 -8.79
CA SER A 33 -5.36 29.77 -10.23
C SER A 33 -5.80 28.44 -10.83
N SER A 34 -6.58 28.48 -11.90
CA SER A 34 -6.95 27.28 -12.68
C SER A 34 -5.73 26.49 -13.16
N LYS A 35 -4.60 27.14 -13.35
CA LYS A 35 -3.32 26.54 -13.67
C LYS A 35 -2.76 25.71 -12.51
N ALA A 36 -2.82 26.20 -11.28
CA ALA A 36 -2.41 25.45 -10.09
C ALA A 36 -3.30 24.22 -9.84
N GLY A 37 -4.61 24.34 -10.08
CA GLY A 37 -5.53 23.20 -10.04
C GLY A 37 -5.21 22.15 -11.11
N ALA A 38 -4.89 22.57 -12.32
CA ALA A 38 -4.50 21.68 -13.41
C ALA A 38 -3.12 21.03 -13.17
N GLU A 39 -2.15 21.76 -12.63
CA GLU A 39 -0.82 21.23 -12.27
C GLU A 39 -0.93 20.21 -11.13
N MET A 40 -1.74 20.48 -10.12
CA MET A 40 -2.03 19.53 -9.04
C MET A 40 -2.73 18.27 -9.58
N THR A 41 -3.67 18.44 -10.51
CA THR A 41 -4.32 17.34 -11.21
C THR A 41 -3.34 16.53 -12.04
N ALA A 42 -2.48 17.17 -12.83
CA ALA A 42 -1.46 16.53 -13.64
C ALA A 42 -0.43 15.79 -12.76
N ALA A 43 0.02 16.39 -11.67
CA ALA A 43 0.94 15.77 -10.72
C ALA A 43 0.35 14.49 -10.08
N LEU A 44 -0.96 14.46 -9.84
CA LEU A 44 -1.67 13.29 -9.31
C LEU A 44 -1.98 12.21 -10.37
N THR A 45 -2.00 12.58 -11.65
CA THR A 45 -2.35 11.67 -12.74
C THR A 45 -1.16 11.21 -13.58
N GLU A 46 -0.02 11.90 -13.54
CA GLU A 46 1.15 11.51 -14.30
C GLU A 46 1.93 10.36 -13.63
N PRO A 47 2.24 9.28 -14.38
CA PRO A 47 2.92 8.09 -13.84
C PRO A 47 4.45 8.28 -13.72
N LYS A 48 4.92 9.40 -13.16
CA LYS A 48 6.36 9.58 -12.90
C LYS A 48 6.83 8.84 -11.64
N ARG A 49 5.88 8.43 -10.79
CA ARG A 49 6.18 7.75 -9.53
C ARG A 49 6.01 6.25 -9.72
N PRO A 50 7.03 5.43 -9.40
CA PRO A 50 6.88 3.99 -9.48
C PRO A 50 5.76 3.53 -8.55
N PRO A 51 4.81 2.69 -9.03
CA PRO A 51 3.80 2.11 -8.18
C PRO A 51 4.47 1.13 -7.20
N VAL A 52 4.04 1.18 -5.95
CA VAL A 52 4.57 0.35 -4.85
C VAL A 52 3.43 -0.40 -4.19
N LEU A 53 3.59 -1.70 -4.06
CA LEU A 53 2.75 -2.56 -3.24
C LEU A 53 3.59 -3.00 -2.04
N TRP A 54 3.12 -2.70 -0.84
CA TRP A 54 3.77 -3.10 0.41
C TRP A 54 2.92 -4.17 1.09
N ILE A 55 3.45 -5.38 1.20
CA ILE A 55 2.78 -6.52 1.79
C ILE A 55 3.49 -6.91 3.09
N GLY A 56 2.72 -6.94 4.18
CA GLY A 56 3.17 -7.38 5.50
C GLY A 56 3.01 -8.90 5.66
N ALA A 57 4.07 -9.57 6.13
CA ALA A 57 4.05 -10.97 6.52
C ALA A 57 4.19 -11.09 8.05
N GLN A 58 5.07 -11.96 8.58
CA GLN A 58 5.34 -11.99 10.02
C GLN A 58 6.24 -10.81 10.41
N GLU A 59 5.63 -9.70 10.77
CA GLU A 59 6.30 -8.45 11.06
C GLU A 59 5.80 -7.83 12.39
N CYS A 60 6.50 -6.83 12.90
CA CYS A 60 6.16 -6.11 14.13
C CYS A 60 5.72 -4.66 13.88
N THR A 61 5.44 -4.28 12.64
CA THR A 61 5.16 -2.92 12.17
C THR A 61 6.37 -1.95 12.31
N GLY A 62 7.50 -2.44 12.78
CA GLY A 62 8.68 -1.61 13.04
C GLY A 62 9.28 -0.96 11.80
N CYS A 63 9.23 -1.64 10.64
CA CYS A 63 9.70 -1.07 9.38
C CYS A 63 8.78 0.04 8.88
N THR A 64 7.47 -0.14 8.97
CA THR A 64 6.47 0.89 8.69
C THR A 64 6.62 2.08 9.64
N GLU A 65 6.76 1.87 10.94
CA GLU A 65 7.03 2.92 11.92
C GLU A 65 8.33 3.69 11.62
N SER A 66 9.38 2.98 11.21
CA SER A 66 10.64 3.59 10.82
C SER A 66 10.47 4.49 9.59
N LEU A 67 9.68 4.05 8.61
CA LEU A 67 9.32 4.84 7.43
C LEU A 67 8.57 6.11 7.82
N LEU A 68 7.56 6.00 8.69
CA LEU A 68 6.76 7.15 9.14
C LEU A 68 7.58 8.18 9.92
N ARG A 69 8.68 7.76 10.55
CA ARG A 69 9.60 8.61 11.31
C ARG A 69 10.81 9.10 10.50
N ALA A 70 10.86 8.78 9.21
CA ALA A 70 11.96 9.23 8.37
C ALA A 70 12.00 10.77 8.29
N THR A 71 13.20 11.33 8.46
CA THR A 71 13.41 12.78 8.39
C THR A 71 13.92 13.25 7.03
N HIS A 72 14.49 12.32 6.24
CA HIS A 72 14.98 12.62 4.89
C HIS A 72 15.07 11.35 4.02
N PRO A 73 14.23 11.19 2.96
CA PRO A 73 13.06 12.02 2.70
C PRO A 73 12.02 11.86 3.81
N THR A 74 11.17 12.87 4.01
CA THR A 74 10.01 12.72 4.89
C THR A 74 8.99 11.79 4.26
N VAL A 75 8.09 11.21 5.05
CA VAL A 75 7.05 10.33 4.53
C VAL A 75 6.15 11.03 3.51
N GLU A 76 5.87 12.33 3.73
CA GLU A 76 5.11 13.13 2.77
C GLU A 76 5.82 13.20 1.41
N ASN A 77 7.09 13.55 1.38
CA ASN A 77 7.87 13.63 0.15
C ASN A 77 7.95 12.27 -0.54
N LEU A 78 8.14 11.21 0.25
CA LEU A 78 8.19 9.86 -0.31
C LEU A 78 6.87 9.50 -1.00
N VAL A 79 5.74 9.60 -0.29
CA VAL A 79 4.42 9.14 -0.78
C VAL A 79 3.83 10.11 -1.81
N LEU A 80 4.04 11.42 -1.66
CA LEU A 80 3.43 12.41 -2.55
C LEU A 80 4.27 12.71 -3.80
N GLU A 81 5.61 12.57 -3.73
CA GLU A 81 6.49 13.01 -4.81
C GLU A 81 7.30 11.86 -5.44
N MET A 82 7.73 10.86 -4.64
CA MET A 82 8.70 9.87 -5.09
C MET A 82 8.08 8.55 -5.53
N ILE A 83 7.03 8.05 -4.83
CA ILE A 83 6.37 6.79 -5.13
C ILE A 83 4.86 6.96 -5.25
N SER A 84 4.20 6.02 -5.90
CA SER A 84 2.74 5.85 -5.83
C SER A 84 2.44 4.65 -4.96
N LEU A 85 2.09 4.87 -3.69
CA LEU A 85 1.79 3.80 -2.75
C LEU A 85 0.38 3.28 -3.04
N GLU A 86 0.30 2.17 -3.79
CA GLU A 86 -0.96 1.61 -4.27
C GLU A 86 -1.62 0.69 -3.24
N TYR A 87 -0.81 0.03 -2.40
CA TYR A 87 -1.28 -0.85 -1.34
C TYR A 87 -0.30 -0.87 -0.18
N HIS A 88 -0.84 -0.75 1.04
CA HIS A 88 -0.11 -0.93 2.29
C HIS A 88 -1.12 -1.30 3.39
N GLU A 89 -0.97 -2.44 4.03
CA GLU A 89 -1.95 -2.96 4.98
C GLU A 89 -2.23 -2.00 6.15
N THR A 90 -1.20 -1.38 6.68
CA THR A 90 -1.31 -0.47 7.84
C THR A 90 -1.75 0.95 7.46
N LEU A 91 -1.35 1.46 6.28
CA LEU A 91 -1.55 2.86 5.90
C LEU A 91 -2.75 3.07 4.97
N SER A 92 -3.25 2.02 4.34
CA SER A 92 -4.43 2.11 3.46
C SER A 92 -5.70 2.37 4.27
N ALA A 93 -6.56 3.24 3.77
CA ALA A 93 -7.87 3.50 4.36
C ALA A 93 -8.88 2.37 4.10
N ALA A 94 -8.68 1.58 3.06
CA ALA A 94 -9.51 0.43 2.72
C ALA A 94 -9.28 -0.73 3.68
N PHE A 95 -10.33 -1.53 3.93
CA PHE A 95 -10.27 -2.72 4.77
C PHE A 95 -11.12 -3.86 4.18
N GLY A 96 -10.89 -5.10 4.65
CA GLY A 96 -11.65 -6.28 4.23
C GLY A 96 -11.55 -6.53 2.72
N GLU A 97 -12.67 -6.88 2.09
CA GLU A 97 -12.75 -7.18 0.64
C GLU A 97 -12.27 -6.01 -0.22
N GLN A 98 -12.59 -4.78 0.18
CA GLN A 98 -12.14 -3.59 -0.56
C GLN A 98 -10.61 -3.46 -0.59
N ALA A 99 -9.93 -3.81 0.49
CA ALA A 99 -8.46 -3.79 0.52
C ALA A 99 -7.88 -4.86 -0.41
N GLU A 100 -8.45 -6.07 -0.41
CA GLU A 100 -8.05 -7.15 -1.32
C GLU A 100 -8.30 -6.80 -2.78
N ASP A 101 -9.46 -6.24 -3.09
CA ASP A 101 -9.79 -5.77 -4.44
C ASP A 101 -8.80 -4.69 -4.91
N ASN A 102 -8.47 -3.73 -4.06
CA ASN A 102 -7.47 -2.70 -4.37
C ASN A 102 -6.11 -3.30 -4.68
N LYS A 103 -5.65 -4.26 -3.87
CA LYS A 103 -4.40 -5.00 -4.10
C LYS A 103 -4.41 -5.73 -5.44
N HIS A 104 -5.45 -6.52 -5.72
CA HIS A 104 -5.56 -7.26 -6.97
C HIS A 104 -5.68 -6.33 -8.19
N ASN A 105 -6.40 -5.22 -8.06
CA ASN A 105 -6.51 -4.23 -9.13
C ASN A 105 -5.17 -3.54 -9.40
N ALA A 106 -4.41 -3.20 -8.36
CA ALA A 106 -3.07 -2.62 -8.49
C ALA A 106 -2.09 -3.61 -9.17
N ILE A 107 -2.10 -4.89 -8.77
CA ILE A 107 -1.30 -5.95 -9.42
C ILE A 107 -1.62 -6.03 -10.93
N LYS A 108 -2.90 -6.03 -11.30
CA LYS A 108 -3.33 -6.10 -12.71
C LYS A 108 -2.95 -4.84 -13.48
N GLN A 109 -3.24 -3.66 -12.91
CA GLN A 109 -3.05 -2.36 -13.57
C GLN A 109 -1.58 -2.07 -13.84
N TYR A 110 -0.71 -2.42 -12.89
CA TYR A 110 0.72 -2.10 -12.94
C TYR A 110 1.60 -3.33 -13.21
N TYR A 111 1.03 -4.40 -13.76
CA TYR A 111 1.77 -5.63 -14.05
C TYR A 111 3.06 -5.36 -14.82
N GLY A 112 4.19 -5.87 -14.33
CA GLY A 112 5.53 -5.64 -14.88
C GLY A 112 6.16 -4.29 -14.56
N LYS A 113 5.50 -3.43 -13.76
CA LYS A 113 5.97 -2.04 -13.52
C LYS A 113 6.07 -1.67 -12.04
N TYR A 114 5.40 -2.38 -11.14
CA TYR A 114 5.42 -2.03 -9.74
C TYR A 114 6.60 -2.64 -8.99
N VAL A 115 6.97 -1.99 -7.91
CA VAL A 115 7.92 -2.52 -6.92
C VAL A 115 7.11 -3.19 -5.81
N LEU A 116 7.41 -4.45 -5.54
CA LEU A 116 6.87 -5.17 -4.40
C LEU A 116 7.81 -5.00 -3.20
N VAL A 117 7.29 -4.43 -2.14
CA VAL A 117 7.98 -4.36 -0.84
C VAL A 117 7.39 -5.44 0.05
N VAL A 118 8.23 -6.31 0.58
CA VAL A 118 7.86 -7.35 1.53
C VAL A 118 8.43 -6.97 2.89
N ASP A 119 7.54 -6.80 3.88
CA ASP A 119 7.87 -6.56 5.28
C ASP A 119 7.54 -7.81 6.10
N GLY A 120 8.48 -8.25 6.92
CA GLY A 120 8.29 -9.47 7.69
C GLY A 120 8.75 -10.75 7.00
N SER A 121 8.93 -11.80 7.78
CA SER A 121 9.35 -13.11 7.29
C SER A 121 8.16 -13.93 6.76
N ILE A 122 8.43 -14.78 5.77
CA ILE A 122 7.40 -15.57 5.09
C ILE A 122 7.40 -16.99 5.66
N PRO A 123 6.41 -17.37 6.49
CA PRO A 123 6.34 -18.73 7.00
C PRO A 123 5.94 -19.70 5.90
N VAL A 124 6.65 -20.83 5.82
CA VAL A 124 6.36 -21.88 4.82
C VAL A 124 6.00 -23.23 5.46
N LYS A 125 6.30 -23.40 6.76
CA LYS A 125 5.97 -24.63 7.47
C LYS A 125 4.44 -24.80 7.57
N ASP A 126 3.99 -26.04 7.56
CA ASP A 126 2.58 -26.43 7.65
C ASP A 126 1.67 -25.69 6.63
N GLY A 127 2.20 -25.43 5.42
CA GLY A 127 1.49 -24.71 4.36
C GLY A 127 1.36 -23.19 4.59
N GLY A 128 2.17 -22.61 5.48
CA GLY A 128 2.18 -21.16 5.71
C GLY A 128 1.09 -20.65 6.65
N VAL A 129 0.41 -21.53 7.39
CA VAL A 129 -0.73 -21.16 8.28
C VAL A 129 -0.39 -20.19 9.41
N TYR A 130 0.89 -19.97 9.66
CA TYR A 130 1.37 -19.06 10.72
C TYR A 130 1.24 -17.57 10.38
N CYS A 131 0.87 -17.24 9.14
CA CYS A 131 0.51 -15.87 8.73
C CYS A 131 -0.58 -15.95 7.66
N MET A 132 -1.79 -15.57 8.04
CA MET A 132 -2.98 -15.66 7.19
C MET A 132 -3.58 -14.28 6.98
N VAL A 133 -3.85 -13.93 5.74
CA VAL A 133 -4.53 -12.69 5.34
C VAL A 133 -5.69 -13.04 4.42
N ALA A 134 -6.86 -12.48 4.67
CA ALA A 134 -8.09 -12.73 3.89
C ALA A 134 -8.37 -14.22 3.65
N GLY A 135 -8.09 -15.07 4.65
CA GLY A 135 -8.34 -16.51 4.61
C GLY A 135 -7.31 -17.33 3.79
N LYS A 136 -6.21 -16.73 3.33
CA LYS A 136 -5.14 -17.39 2.58
C LYS A 136 -3.78 -17.19 3.27
N PRO A 137 -2.85 -18.17 3.15
CA PRO A 137 -1.49 -17.98 3.60
C PRO A 137 -0.80 -16.80 2.91
N ILE A 138 -0.05 -16.01 3.68
CA ILE A 138 0.65 -14.84 3.14
C ILE A 138 1.62 -15.19 2.00
N VAL A 139 2.18 -16.39 2.03
CA VAL A 139 3.07 -16.89 0.97
C VAL A 139 2.37 -16.90 -0.39
N GLU A 140 1.07 -17.21 -0.46
CA GLU A 140 0.30 -17.19 -1.71
C GLU A 140 0.13 -15.76 -2.24
N HIS A 141 -0.19 -14.81 -1.37
CA HIS A 141 -0.29 -13.39 -1.73
C HIS A 141 1.02 -12.84 -2.28
N ILE A 142 2.13 -13.17 -1.61
CA ILE A 142 3.46 -12.72 -2.03
C ILE A 142 3.86 -13.38 -3.36
N GLN A 143 3.59 -14.69 -3.53
CA GLN A 143 3.86 -15.38 -4.79
C GLN A 143 3.04 -14.81 -5.95
N GLU A 144 1.79 -14.46 -5.73
CA GLU A 144 0.94 -13.81 -6.74
C GLU A 144 1.52 -12.45 -7.12
N ALA A 145 1.80 -11.60 -6.14
CA ALA A 145 2.36 -10.27 -6.37
C ALA A 145 3.76 -10.33 -7.00
N ALA A 146 4.60 -11.29 -6.62
CA ALA A 146 5.95 -11.42 -7.15
C ALA A 146 5.99 -11.70 -8.67
N LYS A 147 5.00 -12.39 -9.22
CA LYS A 147 4.94 -12.71 -10.65
C LYS A 147 4.87 -11.49 -11.56
N GLY A 148 4.27 -10.41 -11.06
CA GLY A 148 4.09 -9.17 -11.82
C GLY A 148 5.01 -8.03 -11.36
N ALA A 149 5.88 -8.24 -10.40
CA ALA A 149 6.76 -7.20 -9.87
C ALA A 149 7.95 -6.93 -10.81
N ALA A 150 8.26 -5.65 -11.06
CA ALA A 150 9.47 -5.25 -11.75
C ALA A 150 10.72 -5.39 -10.86
N ALA A 151 10.53 -5.21 -9.54
CA ALA A 151 11.56 -5.42 -8.53
C ALA A 151 10.91 -5.85 -7.21
N ILE A 152 11.66 -6.55 -6.38
CA ILE A 152 11.23 -6.97 -5.04
C ILE A 152 12.24 -6.44 -4.02
N ILE A 153 11.74 -5.80 -2.97
CA ILE A 153 12.54 -5.29 -1.86
C ILE A 153 12.11 -6.03 -0.58
N ALA A 154 13.04 -6.76 0.02
CA ALA A 154 12.88 -7.30 1.37
C ALA A 154 13.29 -6.22 2.38
N ILE A 155 12.32 -5.63 3.09
CA ILE A 155 12.60 -4.55 4.04
C ILE A 155 12.69 -5.09 5.46
N GLY A 156 13.74 -4.66 6.16
CA GLY A 156 14.01 -5.08 7.52
C GLY A 156 14.60 -6.48 7.66
N SER A 157 15.03 -6.80 8.86
CA SER A 157 15.72 -8.06 9.17
C SER A 157 14.83 -9.30 9.04
N CYS A 158 13.54 -9.14 9.30
CA CYS A 158 12.59 -10.25 9.19
C CYS A 158 12.42 -10.71 7.74
N ALA A 159 12.21 -9.80 6.82
CA ALA A 159 12.10 -10.13 5.40
C ALA A 159 13.43 -10.57 4.78
N ALA A 160 14.55 -9.99 5.23
CA ALA A 160 15.86 -10.27 4.64
C ALA A 160 16.47 -11.60 5.06
N TRP A 161 16.28 -12.03 6.31
CA TRP A 161 16.86 -13.27 6.87
C TRP A 161 16.05 -13.91 8.01
N GLY A 162 14.74 -13.72 8.02
CA GLY A 162 13.83 -14.37 8.95
C GLY A 162 13.67 -13.66 10.30
N GLY A 163 14.66 -12.90 10.74
CA GLY A 163 14.59 -12.07 11.97
C GLY A 163 14.13 -12.80 13.23
N VAL A 164 13.29 -12.14 14.01
CA VAL A 164 12.72 -12.69 15.26
C VAL A 164 11.88 -13.95 15.00
N PRO A 165 10.99 -14.02 14.00
CA PRO A 165 10.20 -15.22 13.72
C PRO A 165 11.02 -16.48 13.45
N SER A 166 12.22 -16.36 12.88
CA SER A 166 13.11 -17.49 12.62
C SER A 166 13.98 -17.89 13.83
N SER A 167 13.95 -17.13 14.92
CA SER A 167 14.74 -17.44 16.11
C SER A 167 14.22 -18.68 16.85
N GLY A 168 15.04 -19.25 17.75
CA GLY A 168 14.61 -20.35 18.61
C GLY A 168 14.29 -21.65 17.85
N GLY A 169 15.00 -21.93 16.75
CA GLY A 169 14.81 -23.15 15.97
C GLY A 169 13.82 -23.01 14.79
N ASN A 170 13.46 -21.79 14.44
CA ASN A 170 12.58 -21.45 13.32
C ASN A 170 11.23 -22.20 13.34
N PRO A 171 10.38 -21.94 14.32
CA PRO A 171 9.15 -22.71 14.55
C PRO A 171 8.15 -22.61 13.39
N THR A 172 8.18 -21.53 12.60
CA THR A 172 7.26 -21.26 11.50
C THR A 172 7.84 -21.54 10.12
N GLY A 173 9.13 -21.86 10.05
CA GLY A 173 9.82 -22.08 8.78
C GLY A 173 10.02 -20.77 7.97
N ALA A 174 10.27 -19.67 8.69
CA ALA A 174 10.45 -18.33 8.12
C ALA A 174 11.91 -18.06 7.73
#